data_f1d1f257ede2242b8bca1c71dfd28148
#
_entry.id   f1d1f257ede2242b8bca1c71dfd28148
#
_cell.length_a   1.000
_cell.length_b   1.000
_cell.length_c   1.000
_cell.angle_alpha   90.00
_cell.angle_beta   90.00
_cell.angle_gamma   90.00
#
_symmetry.space_group_name_H-M   'P 1'
#
loop_
_entity.id
_entity.type
_entity.pdbx_description
1 polymer ?
#
loop_
_entity_poly.entity_id
_entity_poly.type
_entity_poly.pdbx_seq_one_letter_code
_entity_poly.pdbx_strand_id
1 'polypeptide(L)'
;MLPSRLVIRQTGTMARQPWTAEVSESAQAVPAAPLRGLIAWYSGYRQEGVPPGRHRGLPSPYLTLIITLDDPLTVSVHPDPADPPGEYLTLAGGLHTTPAVITHPGRQSGIQLALSPLGARALLGRPAGELAGIDVDGSEVLGAVAWELHERLREADSWAARFALLDQILLDHADLDQRVAPDIAEAWRLLTRSGGTIGAGDLAGRVGWSPRYLQRRLLAETGLTPKAAARVIRFDRARRALQGQAATDRGARAATLAGLAAGCGYYDQAHLAREFRELAGCPPSVWLAEEFRNVQSGADILDAE
;
A
#
# COMPACT_ATOMS: atom_id res chain seq x y z
N MET A 1 -10.81 8.43 -24.70
CA MET A 1 -10.58 7.68 -23.44
C MET A 1 -9.60 6.56 -23.77
N LEU A 2 -8.33 6.64 -23.38
CA LEU A 2 -7.35 5.56 -23.58
C LEU A 2 -7.52 4.57 -22.43
N PRO A 3 -7.61 3.25 -22.71
CA PRO A 3 -7.76 2.23 -21.67
C PRO A 3 -6.53 2.15 -20.78
N SER A 4 -6.76 1.84 -19.51
CA SER A 4 -5.73 1.59 -18.50
C SER A 4 -4.73 0.54 -19.03
N ARG A 5 -3.43 0.76 -18.84
CA ARG A 5 -2.41 -0.26 -19.15
C ARG A 5 -2.58 -1.41 -18.16
N LEU A 6 -3.11 -2.51 -18.62
CA LEU A 6 -3.29 -3.75 -17.87
C LEU A 6 -2.05 -4.63 -18.05
N VAL A 7 -1.44 -5.05 -16.95
CA VAL A 7 -0.41 -6.11 -16.93
C VAL A 7 -0.99 -7.30 -16.19
N ILE A 8 -1.26 -8.40 -16.90
CA ILE A 8 -1.70 -9.67 -16.31
C ILE A 8 -0.50 -10.62 -16.36
N ARG A 9 -0.11 -11.19 -15.23
CA ARG A 9 0.85 -12.29 -15.16
C ARG A 9 0.16 -13.52 -14.55
N GLN A 10 0.22 -14.62 -15.28
CA GLN A 10 -0.09 -15.95 -14.75
C GLN A 10 1.23 -16.63 -14.40
N THR A 11 1.43 -16.96 -13.13
CA THR A 11 2.59 -17.74 -12.70
C THR A 11 2.21 -19.22 -12.73
N GLY A 12 3.01 -20.01 -13.47
CA GLY A 12 2.73 -21.37 -13.84
C GLY A 12 2.82 -22.38 -12.69
N THR A 13 2.17 -23.50 -12.91
CA THR A 13 2.05 -24.73 -12.15
C THR A 13 3.41 -25.34 -11.80
N MET A 14 3.68 -25.60 -10.53
CA MET A 14 4.65 -26.59 -10.09
C MET A 14 3.93 -27.81 -9.47
N ALA A 15 4.43 -29.00 -9.85
CA ALA A 15 3.85 -30.30 -9.63
C ALA A 15 3.90 -30.75 -8.16
N ARG A 16 2.87 -31.24 -7.72
CA ARG A 16 2.15 -32.48 -7.33
C ARG A 16 2.03 -32.69 -5.84
N GLN A 17 0.84 -32.39 -5.33
CA GLN A 17 0.13 -33.29 -4.42
C GLN A 17 -1.35 -33.37 -4.87
N PRO A 18 -2.13 -34.45 -4.60
CA PRO A 18 -3.30 -34.84 -5.38
C PRO A 18 -4.62 -34.17 -4.93
N TRP A 19 -4.66 -32.88 -4.67
CA TRP A 19 -5.88 -32.19 -4.25
C TRP A 19 -5.78 -30.68 -4.51
N THR A 20 -6.58 -30.23 -5.43
CA THR A 20 -6.80 -28.86 -5.93
C THR A 20 -5.58 -28.18 -6.56
N ALA A 21 -5.71 -27.77 -7.81
CA ALA A 21 -4.73 -26.93 -8.49
C ALA A 21 -4.63 -25.61 -7.72
N GLU A 22 -3.40 -25.26 -7.29
CA GLU A 22 -3.10 -23.97 -6.70
C GLU A 22 -3.39 -22.87 -7.74
N VAL A 23 -4.28 -21.95 -7.41
CA VAL A 23 -4.58 -20.77 -8.23
C VAL A 23 -3.86 -19.58 -7.61
N SER A 24 -3.07 -18.89 -8.42
CA SER A 24 -2.44 -17.63 -8.03
C SER A 24 -2.49 -16.66 -9.20
N GLU A 25 -3.28 -15.62 -9.05
CA GLU A 25 -3.44 -14.55 -10.03
C GLU A 25 -3.07 -13.22 -9.40
N SER A 26 -2.39 -12.37 -10.18
CA SER A 26 -2.18 -10.97 -9.83
C SER A 26 -2.42 -10.10 -11.06
N ALA A 27 -2.98 -8.93 -10.84
CA ALA A 27 -3.22 -7.94 -11.87
C ALA A 27 -2.96 -6.54 -11.33
N GLN A 28 -2.39 -5.66 -12.15
CA GLN A 28 -2.14 -4.28 -11.77
C GLN A 28 -2.70 -3.33 -12.80
N ALA A 29 -3.17 -2.17 -12.34
CA ALA A 29 -3.62 -1.11 -13.22
C ALA A 29 -3.26 0.26 -12.68
N VAL A 30 -3.07 1.19 -13.59
CA VAL A 30 -2.94 2.62 -13.31
C VAL A 30 -4.34 3.22 -13.37
N PRO A 31 -4.76 4.02 -12.37
CA PRO A 31 -6.07 4.66 -12.36
C PRO A 31 -6.34 5.54 -13.58
N ALA A 32 -7.60 5.78 -13.89
CA ALA A 32 -8.03 6.75 -14.89
C ALA A 32 -7.41 8.13 -14.64
N ALA A 33 -7.15 8.89 -15.70
CA ALA A 33 -6.38 10.14 -15.64
C ALA A 33 -6.81 11.12 -14.54
N PRO A 34 -8.11 11.36 -14.25
CA PRO A 34 -8.51 12.26 -13.18
C PRO A 34 -8.17 11.74 -11.77
N LEU A 35 -8.05 10.41 -11.58
CA LEU A 35 -7.75 9.79 -10.30
C LEU A 35 -6.25 9.65 -10.00
N ARG A 36 -5.35 9.84 -10.99
CA ARG A 36 -3.90 9.57 -10.85
C ARG A 36 -3.18 10.44 -9.80
N GLY A 37 -3.72 11.60 -9.48
CA GLY A 37 -3.20 12.43 -8.39
C GLY A 37 -3.68 12.00 -7.00
N LEU A 38 -4.74 11.21 -6.97
CA LEU A 38 -5.44 10.76 -5.76
C LEU A 38 -5.04 9.32 -5.39
N ILE A 39 -4.93 8.45 -6.39
CA ILE A 39 -4.61 7.04 -6.24
C ILE A 39 -3.36 6.72 -7.07
N ALA A 40 -2.41 6.03 -6.47
CA ALA A 40 -1.15 5.68 -7.12
C ALA A 40 -1.28 4.46 -8.04
N TRP A 41 -1.96 3.40 -7.58
CA TRP A 41 -2.14 2.15 -8.31
C TRP A 41 -3.29 1.31 -7.76
N TYR A 42 -3.74 0.35 -8.56
CA TYR A 42 -4.61 -0.76 -8.20
C TYR A 42 -3.86 -2.08 -8.30
N SER A 43 -4.06 -2.97 -7.34
CA SER A 43 -3.56 -4.33 -7.38
C SER A 43 -4.68 -5.31 -7.07
N GLY A 44 -5.03 -6.14 -8.05
CA GLY A 44 -5.94 -7.26 -7.89
C GLY A 44 -5.16 -8.53 -7.58
N TYR A 45 -5.70 -9.38 -6.72
CA TYR A 45 -5.10 -10.66 -6.35
C TYR A 45 -6.17 -11.73 -6.14
N ARG A 46 -5.83 -12.98 -6.49
CA ARG A 46 -6.61 -14.17 -6.17
C ARG A 46 -5.67 -15.31 -5.87
N GLN A 47 -5.85 -15.92 -4.72
CA GLN A 47 -5.13 -17.13 -4.30
C GLN A 47 -6.13 -18.14 -3.79
N GLU A 48 -5.94 -19.41 -4.17
CA GLU A 48 -6.77 -20.53 -3.74
C GLU A 48 -5.94 -21.82 -3.72
N GLY A 49 -6.20 -22.68 -2.73
CA GLY A 49 -5.47 -23.94 -2.58
C GLY A 49 -4.05 -23.79 -2.01
N VAL A 50 -3.68 -22.61 -1.51
CA VAL A 50 -2.41 -22.39 -0.82
C VAL A 50 -2.54 -22.76 0.67
N PRO A 51 -1.45 -23.07 1.39
CA PRO A 51 -1.51 -23.25 2.84
C PRO A 51 -2.06 -22.02 3.55
N PRO A 52 -2.77 -22.16 4.67
CA PRO A 52 -3.10 -21.04 5.54
C PRO A 52 -1.85 -20.22 5.86
N GLY A 53 -1.98 -18.92 5.77
CA GLY A 53 -0.84 -18.03 5.88
C GLY A 53 -1.15 -16.70 6.56
N ARG A 54 -0.09 -15.93 6.71
CA ARG A 54 -0.16 -14.56 7.19
C ARG A 54 0.76 -13.68 6.37
N HIS A 55 0.38 -12.43 6.19
CA HIS A 55 1.26 -11.40 5.64
C HIS A 55 1.16 -10.12 6.47
N ARG A 56 2.11 -9.22 6.27
CA ARG A 56 2.19 -7.98 7.01
C ARG A 56 1.66 -6.84 6.15
N GLY A 57 0.66 -6.12 6.66
CA GLY A 57 0.30 -4.79 6.18
C GLY A 57 1.37 -3.81 6.63
N LEU A 58 2.35 -3.53 5.76
CA LEU A 58 3.51 -2.71 6.11
C LEU A 58 3.22 -1.22 5.95
N PRO A 59 3.85 -0.36 6.80
CA PRO A 59 3.82 1.08 6.60
C PRO A 59 4.22 1.48 5.19
N SER A 60 3.44 2.35 4.58
CA SER A 60 3.66 2.89 3.25
C SER A 60 3.28 4.38 3.19
N PRO A 61 3.72 5.16 2.19
CA PRO A 61 3.28 6.54 2.03
C PRO A 61 1.85 6.68 1.47
N TYR A 62 1.07 5.61 1.47
CA TYR A 62 -0.29 5.55 0.96
C TYR A 62 -1.22 4.99 2.03
N LEU A 63 -2.44 5.50 2.09
CA LEU A 63 -3.53 4.80 2.75
C LEU A 63 -3.86 3.56 1.93
N THR A 64 -4.34 2.54 2.61
CA THR A 64 -4.77 1.29 1.97
C THR A 64 -6.29 1.23 1.95
N LEU A 65 -6.86 1.00 0.78
CA LEU A 65 -8.25 0.60 0.64
C LEU A 65 -8.26 -0.81 0.04
N ILE A 66 -8.90 -1.76 0.71
CA ILE A 66 -9.03 -3.13 0.23
C ILE A 66 -10.53 -3.44 0.07
N ILE A 67 -10.90 -3.96 -1.10
CA ILE A 67 -12.23 -4.50 -1.39
C ILE A 67 -12.04 -5.99 -1.63
N THR A 68 -12.63 -6.84 -0.79
CA THR A 68 -12.60 -8.29 -1.01
C THR A 68 -13.56 -8.69 -2.11
N LEU A 69 -13.27 -9.80 -2.80
CA LEU A 69 -14.12 -10.35 -3.86
C LEU A 69 -14.83 -11.63 -3.42
N ASP A 70 -14.28 -12.31 -2.43
CA ASP A 70 -14.83 -13.58 -1.91
C ASP A 70 -14.97 -13.48 -0.38
N ASP A 71 -14.02 -14.06 0.37
CA ASP A 71 -14.05 -14.05 1.83
C ASP A 71 -13.66 -12.68 2.41
N PRO A 72 -14.15 -12.33 3.61
CA PRO A 72 -13.68 -11.16 4.31
C PRO A 72 -12.16 -11.18 4.56
N LEU A 73 -11.54 -10.01 4.55
CA LEU A 73 -10.16 -9.83 4.99
C LEU A 73 -10.10 -9.95 6.52
N THR A 74 -9.30 -10.87 7.04
CA THR A 74 -9.09 -11.00 8.49
C THR A 74 -7.83 -10.25 8.91
N VAL A 75 -7.98 -9.20 9.70
CA VAL A 75 -6.88 -8.50 10.37
C VAL A 75 -6.75 -9.07 11.78
N SER A 76 -5.70 -9.84 12.02
CA SER A 76 -5.45 -10.48 13.32
C SER A 76 -4.72 -9.57 14.31
N VAL A 77 -3.98 -8.57 13.82
CA VAL A 77 -3.35 -7.51 14.63
C VAL A 77 -3.41 -6.21 13.83
N HIS A 78 -4.03 -5.18 14.39
CA HIS A 78 -4.09 -3.84 13.83
C HIS A 78 -2.79 -3.06 14.06
N PRO A 79 -2.56 -1.94 13.31
CA PRO A 79 -1.46 -1.02 13.58
C PRO A 79 -1.45 -0.51 15.03
N ASP A 80 -2.62 -0.25 15.62
CA ASP A 80 -2.78 -0.12 17.06
C ASP A 80 -3.11 -1.50 17.66
N PRO A 81 -2.21 -2.10 18.45
CA PRO A 81 -2.43 -3.42 19.03
C PRO A 81 -3.51 -3.43 20.13
N ALA A 82 -4.07 -2.28 20.52
CA ALA A 82 -5.21 -2.20 21.41
C ALA A 82 -6.54 -2.49 20.67
N ASP A 83 -6.57 -2.36 19.37
CA ASP A 83 -7.74 -2.67 18.55
C ASP A 83 -7.93 -4.20 18.46
N PRO A 84 -9.16 -4.71 18.67
CA PRO A 84 -9.43 -6.13 18.56
C PRO A 84 -9.31 -6.62 17.12
N PRO A 85 -8.98 -7.91 16.89
CA PRO A 85 -9.04 -8.51 15.56
C PRO A 85 -10.38 -8.26 14.86
N GLY A 86 -10.36 -8.05 13.55
CA GLY A 86 -11.55 -7.74 12.76
C GLY A 86 -11.60 -8.45 11.42
N GLU A 87 -12.80 -8.52 10.85
CA GLU A 87 -13.08 -9.05 9.52
C GLU A 87 -13.78 -7.99 8.68
N TYR A 88 -13.32 -7.78 7.45
CA TYR A 88 -13.73 -6.67 6.59
C TYR A 88 -14.06 -7.14 5.18
N LEU A 89 -15.23 -6.80 4.66
CA LEU A 89 -15.53 -6.90 3.23
C LEU A 89 -14.86 -5.76 2.46
N THR A 90 -14.82 -4.60 3.10
CA THR A 90 -14.04 -3.45 2.65
C THR A 90 -13.27 -2.88 3.84
N LEU A 91 -11.99 -2.60 3.67
CA LEU A 91 -11.14 -2.05 4.72
C LEU A 91 -10.51 -0.75 4.24
N ALA A 92 -10.54 0.28 5.07
CA ALA A 92 -9.76 1.50 4.89
C ALA A 92 -8.73 1.63 6.01
N GLY A 93 -7.45 1.49 5.66
CA GLY A 93 -6.32 1.65 6.58
C GLY A 93 -5.62 2.99 6.38
N GLY A 94 -5.41 3.71 7.48
CA GLY A 94 -4.70 4.99 7.50
C GLY A 94 -3.19 4.83 7.40
N LEU A 95 -2.47 5.97 7.33
CA LEU A 95 -1.01 5.95 7.43
C LEU A 95 -0.58 5.54 8.84
N HIS A 96 0.36 4.61 8.92
CA HIS A 96 0.81 4.05 10.19
C HIS A 96 2.33 3.84 10.21
N THR A 97 2.89 3.54 11.39
CA THR A 97 4.32 3.27 11.60
C THR A 97 4.59 1.92 12.27
N THR A 98 3.55 1.14 12.50
CA THR A 98 3.58 -0.24 13.02
C THR A 98 2.90 -1.16 12.01
N PRO A 99 3.32 -2.41 11.80
CA PRO A 99 2.71 -3.30 10.83
C PRO A 99 1.37 -3.84 11.34
N ALA A 100 0.39 -3.99 10.45
CA ALA A 100 -0.74 -4.88 10.68
C ALA A 100 -0.36 -6.35 10.40
N VAL A 101 -1.14 -7.30 10.90
CA VAL A 101 -1.01 -8.72 10.54
C VAL A 101 -2.34 -9.21 9.96
N ILE A 102 -2.30 -9.63 8.73
CA ILE A 102 -3.42 -10.16 7.98
C ILE A 102 -3.26 -11.68 7.85
N THR A 103 -4.34 -12.42 8.04
CA THR A 103 -4.35 -13.88 7.95
C THR A 103 -5.37 -14.36 6.93
N HIS A 104 -5.11 -15.52 6.30
CA HIS A 104 -6.03 -16.16 5.38
C HIS A 104 -6.04 -17.69 5.57
N PRO A 105 -7.16 -18.36 5.34
CA PRO A 105 -7.30 -19.81 5.53
C PRO A 105 -6.74 -20.67 4.36
N GLY A 106 -6.07 -20.07 3.39
CA GLY A 106 -5.56 -20.72 2.19
C GLY A 106 -6.25 -20.23 0.91
N ARG A 107 -7.15 -19.29 1.03
CA ARG A 107 -7.77 -18.56 -0.08
C ARG A 107 -7.94 -17.11 0.28
N GLN A 108 -7.80 -16.24 -0.69
CA GLN A 108 -8.07 -14.81 -0.59
C GLN A 108 -8.21 -14.21 -1.99
N SER A 109 -9.08 -13.23 -2.12
CA SER A 109 -9.29 -12.53 -3.38
C SER A 109 -9.74 -11.11 -3.10
N GLY A 110 -9.17 -10.13 -3.81
CA GLY A 110 -9.49 -8.74 -3.57
C GLY A 110 -8.79 -7.76 -4.51
N ILE A 111 -9.12 -6.50 -4.31
CA ILE A 111 -8.44 -5.37 -4.94
C ILE A 111 -7.94 -4.45 -3.85
N GLN A 112 -6.66 -4.16 -3.89
CA GLN A 112 -6.02 -3.14 -3.06
C GLN A 112 -5.78 -1.87 -3.88
N LEU A 113 -6.10 -0.73 -3.29
CA LEU A 113 -5.81 0.59 -3.80
C LEU A 113 -4.77 1.27 -2.90
N ALA A 114 -3.78 1.92 -3.51
CA ALA A 114 -2.86 2.81 -2.82
C ALA A 114 -3.37 4.25 -2.94
N LEU A 115 -4.09 4.72 -1.95
CA LEU A 115 -4.64 6.07 -1.91
C LEU A 115 -3.58 7.06 -1.40
N SER A 116 -3.27 8.07 -2.18
CA SER A 116 -2.41 9.18 -1.75
C SER A 116 -3.06 9.92 -0.58
N PRO A 117 -2.33 10.29 0.48
CA PRO A 117 -2.91 11.15 1.53
C PRO A 117 -3.42 12.48 0.98
N LEU A 118 -2.93 12.93 -0.17
CA LEU A 118 -3.44 14.12 -0.85
C LEU A 118 -4.80 13.88 -1.53
N GLY A 119 -5.17 12.63 -1.76
CA GLY A 119 -6.46 12.22 -2.33
C GLY A 119 -7.55 11.93 -1.30
N ALA A 120 -7.20 11.84 -0.01
CA ALA A 120 -8.15 11.44 1.03
C ALA A 120 -9.37 12.38 1.13
N ARG A 121 -9.17 13.69 1.03
CA ARG A 121 -10.29 14.65 1.05
C ARG A 121 -11.25 14.45 -0.11
N ALA A 122 -10.72 14.24 -1.30
CA ALA A 122 -11.53 14.07 -2.51
C ALA A 122 -12.32 12.75 -2.52
N LEU A 123 -11.75 11.68 -1.97
CA LEU A 123 -12.35 10.33 -2.02
C LEU A 123 -13.02 9.91 -0.72
N LEU A 124 -12.53 10.38 0.45
CA LEU A 124 -13.06 9.99 1.75
C LEU A 124 -13.75 11.15 2.49
N GLY A 125 -13.81 12.35 1.89
CA GLY A 125 -14.43 13.54 2.49
C GLY A 125 -13.70 14.10 3.73
N ARG A 126 -12.51 13.57 4.06
CA ARG A 126 -11.77 13.91 5.28
C ARG A 126 -10.25 13.89 5.06
N PRO A 127 -9.45 14.58 5.89
CA PRO A 127 -8.01 14.47 5.81
C PRO A 127 -7.54 13.06 6.20
N ALA A 128 -6.47 12.57 5.57
CA ALA A 128 -5.86 11.27 5.87
C ALA A 128 -5.46 11.14 7.35
N GLY A 129 -5.16 12.26 8.01
CA GLY A 129 -4.76 12.30 9.41
C GLY A 129 -5.81 11.80 10.40
N GLU A 130 -7.10 11.85 10.04
CA GLU A 130 -8.18 11.30 10.87
C GLU A 130 -8.20 9.77 10.92
N LEU A 131 -7.55 9.12 9.95
CA LEU A 131 -7.43 7.66 9.87
C LEU A 131 -6.04 7.17 10.33
N ALA A 132 -5.18 8.06 10.84
CA ALA A 132 -3.81 7.70 11.14
C ALA A 132 -3.71 6.62 12.23
N GLY A 133 -3.04 5.52 11.88
CA GLY A 133 -2.77 4.40 12.80
C GLY A 133 -3.96 3.46 13.03
N ILE A 134 -5.09 3.65 12.35
CA ILE A 134 -6.28 2.82 12.51
C ILE A 134 -6.70 2.18 11.19
N ASP A 135 -7.36 1.03 11.30
CA ASP A 135 -8.11 0.38 10.25
C ASP A 135 -9.61 0.48 10.59
N VAL A 136 -10.41 0.83 9.60
CA VAL A 136 -11.87 0.96 9.76
C VAL A 136 -12.59 0.20 8.65
N ASP A 137 -13.87 -0.14 8.87
CA ASP A 137 -14.70 -0.63 7.79
C ASP A 137 -14.83 0.44 6.69
N GLY A 138 -14.71 0.00 5.43
CA GLY A 138 -14.77 0.93 4.30
C GLY A 138 -16.05 1.75 4.25
N SER A 139 -17.17 1.23 4.80
CA SER A 139 -18.44 1.96 4.87
C SER A 139 -18.40 3.19 5.79
N GLU A 140 -17.50 3.23 6.77
CA GLU A 140 -17.32 4.39 7.66
C GLU A 140 -16.75 5.61 6.94
N VAL A 141 -16.04 5.39 5.84
CA VAL A 141 -15.37 6.45 5.07
C VAL A 141 -15.92 6.66 3.66
N LEU A 142 -16.51 5.62 3.05
CA LEU A 142 -17.10 5.66 1.71
C LEU A 142 -18.64 5.59 1.75
N GLY A 143 -19.23 5.34 2.93
CA GLY A 143 -20.67 5.15 3.03
C GLY A 143 -21.18 4.00 2.17
N ALA A 144 -22.28 4.22 1.46
CA ALA A 144 -22.91 3.21 0.59
C ALA A 144 -22.00 2.76 -0.58
N VAL A 145 -21.04 3.58 -0.98
CA VAL A 145 -20.11 3.27 -2.09
C VAL A 145 -19.20 2.09 -1.76
N ALA A 146 -18.86 1.87 -0.49
CA ALA A 146 -18.09 0.70 -0.07
C ALA A 146 -18.84 -0.60 -0.41
N TRP A 147 -20.13 -0.63 -0.15
CA TRP A 147 -20.99 -1.76 -0.48
C TRP A 147 -21.19 -1.93 -1.99
N GLU A 148 -21.42 -0.84 -2.71
CA GLU A 148 -21.53 -0.86 -4.16
C GLU A 148 -20.24 -1.41 -4.81
N LEU A 149 -19.07 -0.97 -4.35
CA LEU A 149 -17.78 -1.48 -4.82
C LEU A 149 -17.68 -2.99 -4.59
N HIS A 150 -17.95 -3.46 -3.36
CA HIS A 150 -17.85 -4.87 -3.04
C HIS A 150 -18.76 -5.73 -3.94
N GLU A 151 -20.05 -5.41 -4.06
CA GLU A 151 -21.02 -6.18 -4.84
C GLU A 151 -20.66 -6.18 -6.35
N ARG A 152 -20.47 -5.00 -6.94
CA ARG A 152 -20.27 -4.90 -8.38
C ARG A 152 -18.93 -5.45 -8.85
N LEU A 153 -17.86 -5.31 -8.03
CA LEU A 153 -16.56 -5.86 -8.37
C LEU A 153 -16.52 -7.39 -8.29
N ARG A 154 -17.31 -8.01 -7.41
CA ARG A 154 -17.48 -9.46 -7.34
C ARG A 154 -18.11 -10.03 -8.61
N GLU A 155 -19.13 -9.36 -9.14
CA GLU A 155 -19.87 -9.78 -10.32
C GLU A 155 -19.08 -9.62 -11.64
N ALA A 156 -18.03 -8.79 -11.66
CA ALA A 156 -17.26 -8.55 -12.86
C ALA A 156 -16.40 -9.74 -13.27
N ASP A 157 -16.42 -10.12 -14.55
CA ASP A 157 -15.83 -11.36 -15.08
C ASP A 157 -14.31 -11.34 -15.24
N SER A 158 -13.67 -10.17 -15.21
CA SER A 158 -12.24 -10.03 -15.48
C SER A 158 -11.60 -8.89 -14.68
N TRP A 159 -10.28 -8.96 -14.48
CA TRP A 159 -9.52 -7.87 -13.84
C TRP A 159 -9.66 -6.55 -14.60
N ALA A 160 -9.68 -6.59 -15.93
CA ALA A 160 -9.88 -5.40 -16.75
C ALA A 160 -11.26 -4.74 -16.51
N ALA A 161 -12.32 -5.55 -16.44
CA ALA A 161 -13.67 -5.07 -16.14
C ALA A 161 -13.75 -4.52 -14.70
N ARG A 162 -13.15 -5.19 -13.72
CA ARG A 162 -13.07 -4.73 -12.33
C ARG A 162 -12.40 -3.38 -12.20
N PHE A 163 -11.23 -3.19 -12.82
CA PHE A 163 -10.53 -1.91 -12.75
C PHE A 163 -11.26 -0.77 -13.48
N ALA A 164 -11.90 -1.06 -14.62
CA ALA A 164 -12.71 -0.07 -15.32
C ALA A 164 -13.93 0.36 -14.49
N LEU A 165 -14.58 -0.60 -13.84
CA LEU A 165 -15.70 -0.37 -12.95
C LEU A 165 -15.29 0.40 -11.69
N LEU A 166 -14.14 0.05 -11.11
CA LEU A 166 -13.55 0.77 -9.99
C LEU A 166 -13.28 2.23 -10.33
N ASP A 167 -12.65 2.50 -11.49
CA ASP A 167 -12.44 3.86 -11.99
C ASP A 167 -13.77 4.63 -12.10
N GLN A 168 -14.80 4.01 -12.68
CA GLN A 168 -16.10 4.64 -12.83
C GLN A 168 -16.73 5.00 -11.50
N ILE A 169 -16.86 4.04 -10.58
CA ILE A 169 -17.51 4.27 -9.27
C ILE A 169 -16.74 5.33 -8.47
N LEU A 170 -15.41 5.26 -8.47
CA LEU A 170 -14.60 6.24 -7.74
C LEU A 170 -14.65 7.63 -8.36
N LEU A 171 -14.75 7.77 -9.68
CA LEU A 171 -14.94 9.06 -10.35
C LEU A 171 -16.31 9.67 -10.04
N ASP A 172 -17.36 8.85 -10.02
CA ASP A 172 -18.71 9.30 -9.71
C ASP A 172 -18.84 9.73 -8.24
N HIS A 173 -18.03 9.12 -7.37
CA HIS A 173 -18.01 9.43 -5.93
C HIS A 173 -17.09 10.60 -5.55
N ALA A 174 -15.98 10.79 -6.25
CA ALA A 174 -14.95 11.74 -5.88
C ALA A 174 -15.43 13.19 -5.95
N ASP A 175 -15.23 13.96 -4.89
CA ASP A 175 -15.31 15.42 -4.91
C ASP A 175 -13.93 16.00 -5.27
N LEU A 176 -13.68 16.18 -6.56
CA LEU A 176 -12.40 16.66 -7.07
C LEU A 176 -12.08 18.13 -6.71
N ASP A 177 -13.03 18.87 -6.15
CA ASP A 177 -12.83 20.23 -5.67
C ASP A 177 -12.27 20.26 -4.24
N GLN A 178 -12.47 19.19 -3.48
CA GLN A 178 -11.87 19.01 -2.15
C GLN A 178 -10.39 18.66 -2.23
N ARG A 179 -9.56 19.69 -2.30
CA ARG A 179 -8.11 19.55 -2.41
C ARG A 179 -7.39 19.89 -1.12
N VAL A 180 -6.27 19.21 -0.91
CA VAL A 180 -5.31 19.55 0.14
C VAL A 180 -4.68 20.92 -0.19
N ALA A 181 -4.39 21.72 0.83
CA ALA A 181 -3.73 23.01 0.66
C ALA A 181 -2.41 22.87 -0.14
N PRO A 182 -2.15 23.79 -1.11
CA PRO A 182 -1.02 23.66 -2.04
C PRO A 182 0.34 23.46 -1.36
N ASP A 183 0.56 24.11 -0.23
CA ASP A 183 1.81 24.05 0.55
C ASP A 183 2.01 22.67 1.18
N ILE A 184 0.93 22.03 1.68
CA ILE A 184 0.97 20.66 2.20
C ILE A 184 1.23 19.69 1.04
N ALA A 185 0.55 19.89 -0.08
CA ALA A 185 0.75 19.08 -1.28
C ALA A 185 2.20 19.19 -1.78
N GLU A 186 2.79 20.40 -1.74
CA GLU A 186 4.20 20.59 -2.09
C GLU A 186 5.13 19.92 -1.07
N ALA A 187 4.88 20.06 0.24
CA ALA A 187 5.66 19.41 1.28
C ALA A 187 5.65 17.88 1.09
N TRP A 188 4.50 17.27 0.82
CA TRP A 188 4.38 15.85 0.56
C TRP A 188 5.13 15.43 -0.71
N ARG A 189 5.01 16.20 -1.80
CA ARG A 189 5.76 15.95 -3.03
C ARG A 189 7.27 16.03 -2.85
N LEU A 190 7.77 16.99 -2.07
CA LEU A 190 9.19 17.11 -1.76
C LEU A 190 9.70 15.92 -0.93
N LEU A 191 8.92 15.47 0.05
CA LEU A 191 9.22 14.25 0.83
C LEU A 191 9.32 13.01 -0.07
N THR A 192 8.33 12.81 -0.94
CA THR A 192 8.29 11.62 -1.82
C THR A 192 9.38 11.68 -2.88
N ARG A 193 9.60 12.81 -3.54
CA ARG A 193 10.67 12.98 -4.55
C ARG A 193 12.07 12.81 -3.97
N SER A 194 12.29 13.23 -2.73
CA SER A 194 13.58 13.01 -2.04
C SER A 194 13.76 11.58 -1.55
N GLY A 195 12.75 10.70 -1.69
CA GLY A 195 12.76 9.37 -1.09
C GLY A 195 12.88 9.41 0.43
N GLY A 196 12.36 10.45 1.09
CA GLY A 196 12.43 10.63 2.54
C GLY A 196 13.81 11.07 3.06
N THR A 197 14.67 11.62 2.22
CA THR A 197 16.02 12.07 2.64
C THR A 197 16.09 13.55 2.99
N ILE A 198 15.09 14.36 2.57
CA ILE A 198 15.05 15.78 2.91
C ILE A 198 14.89 16.02 4.41
N GLY A 199 15.71 16.90 4.99
CA GLY A 199 15.60 17.29 6.39
C GLY A 199 14.33 18.13 6.68
N ALA A 200 13.77 18.00 7.88
CA ALA A 200 12.55 18.75 8.25
C ALA A 200 12.75 20.27 8.20
N GLY A 201 13.94 20.78 8.51
CA GLY A 201 14.28 22.20 8.40
C GLY A 201 14.29 22.69 6.95
N ASP A 202 14.96 21.92 6.06
CA ASP A 202 15.02 22.24 4.63
C ASP A 202 13.64 22.18 3.98
N LEU A 203 12.85 21.16 4.35
CA LEU A 203 11.47 21.02 3.90
C LEU A 203 10.63 22.23 4.30
N ALA A 204 10.71 22.66 5.56
CA ALA A 204 9.99 23.81 6.06
C ALA A 204 10.41 25.10 5.33
N GLY A 205 11.71 25.30 5.12
CA GLY A 205 12.24 26.43 4.37
C GLY A 205 11.73 26.48 2.92
N ARG A 206 11.62 25.32 2.26
CA ARG A 206 11.14 25.24 0.86
C ARG A 206 9.66 25.60 0.70
N VAL A 207 8.83 25.30 1.71
CA VAL A 207 7.40 25.68 1.70
C VAL A 207 7.12 26.99 2.42
N GLY A 208 8.16 27.74 2.84
CA GLY A 208 8.03 29.03 3.48
C GLY A 208 7.49 28.99 4.92
N TRP A 209 7.64 27.87 5.62
CA TRP A 209 7.11 27.68 6.97
C TRP A 209 8.19 27.48 8.03
N SER A 210 7.83 27.73 9.30
CA SER A 210 8.66 27.27 10.40
C SER A 210 8.53 25.75 10.57
N PRO A 211 9.57 25.04 11.07
CA PRO A 211 9.50 23.58 11.28
C PRO A 211 8.33 23.16 12.18
N ARG A 212 8.00 23.94 13.20
CA ARG A 212 6.88 23.68 14.11
C ARG A 212 5.52 23.80 13.40
N TYR A 213 5.36 24.80 12.53
CA TYR A 213 4.14 24.98 11.76
C TYR A 213 3.96 23.86 10.73
N LEU A 214 5.01 23.52 9.99
CA LEU A 214 5.02 22.38 9.08
C LEU A 214 4.63 21.08 9.79
N GLN A 215 5.24 20.77 10.95
CA GLN A 215 4.94 19.58 11.71
C GLN A 215 3.45 19.48 12.07
N ARG A 216 2.87 20.55 12.59
CA ARG A 216 1.45 20.61 12.96
C ARG A 216 0.54 20.41 11.75
N ARG A 217 0.84 21.08 10.65
CA ARG A 217 0.01 21.06 9.44
C ARG A 217 0.08 19.70 8.74
N LEU A 218 1.29 19.15 8.61
CA LEU A 218 1.47 17.85 7.97
C LEU A 218 0.84 16.73 8.82
N LEU A 219 1.01 16.78 10.14
CA LEU A 219 0.39 15.81 11.06
C LEU A 219 -1.14 15.86 10.95
N ALA A 220 -1.75 17.03 10.95
CA ALA A 220 -3.20 17.17 10.83
C ALA A 220 -3.74 16.63 9.49
N GLU A 221 -2.99 16.84 8.41
CA GLU A 221 -3.45 16.43 7.07
C GLU A 221 -3.17 14.96 6.77
N THR A 222 -2.00 14.45 7.18
CA THR A 222 -1.54 13.10 6.78
C THR A 222 -1.49 12.09 7.93
N GLY A 223 -1.55 12.54 9.18
CA GLY A 223 -1.35 11.71 10.38
C GLY A 223 0.11 11.43 10.70
N LEU A 224 1.05 11.92 9.88
CA LEU A 224 2.48 11.72 10.10
C LEU A 224 3.21 13.06 10.30
N THR A 225 4.12 13.09 11.26
CA THR A 225 5.08 14.20 11.34
C THR A 225 6.04 14.14 10.14
N PRO A 226 6.71 15.26 9.75
CA PRO A 226 7.69 15.24 8.66
C PRO A 226 8.76 14.14 8.82
N LYS A 227 9.22 13.91 10.06
CA LYS A 227 10.21 12.87 10.37
C LYS A 227 9.62 11.46 10.19
N ALA A 228 8.39 11.21 10.65
CA ALA A 228 7.74 9.92 10.49
C ALA A 228 7.43 9.63 9.01
N ALA A 229 6.91 10.62 8.27
CA ALA A 229 6.67 10.52 6.84
C ALA A 229 7.96 10.20 6.06
N ALA A 230 9.06 10.90 6.36
CA ALA A 230 10.36 10.63 5.75
C ALA A 230 10.85 9.21 6.03
N ARG A 231 10.67 8.71 7.27
CA ARG A 231 11.00 7.31 7.64
C ARG A 231 10.18 6.30 6.85
N VAL A 232 8.86 6.48 6.80
CA VAL A 232 7.94 5.57 6.08
C VAL A 232 8.25 5.56 4.58
N ILE A 233 8.47 6.71 3.95
CA ILE A 233 8.83 6.82 2.54
C ILE A 233 10.16 6.11 2.24
N ARG A 234 11.18 6.32 3.08
CA ARG A 234 12.50 5.69 2.95
C ARG A 234 12.39 4.17 3.12
N PHE A 235 11.60 3.72 4.09
CA PHE A 235 11.33 2.31 4.35
C PHE A 235 10.61 1.65 3.17
N ASP A 236 9.55 2.26 2.64
CA ASP A 236 8.81 1.73 1.49
C ASP A 236 9.72 1.59 0.26
N ARG A 237 10.59 2.58 0.02
CA ARG A 237 11.60 2.50 -1.04
C ARG A 237 12.57 1.33 -0.84
N ALA A 238 13.07 1.14 0.38
CA ALA A 238 13.98 0.03 0.70
C ALA A 238 13.30 -1.33 0.57
N ARG A 239 12.04 -1.44 1.01
CA ARG A 239 11.23 -2.63 0.89
C ARG A 239 11.02 -3.03 -0.57
N ARG A 240 10.62 -2.08 -1.42
CA ARG A 240 10.44 -2.32 -2.86
C ARG A 240 11.75 -2.73 -3.55
N ALA A 241 12.86 -2.07 -3.21
CA ALA A 241 14.15 -2.44 -3.74
C ALA A 241 14.58 -3.86 -3.33
N LEU A 242 14.30 -4.28 -2.09
CA LEU A 242 14.51 -5.66 -1.62
C LEU A 242 13.67 -6.67 -2.41
N GLN A 243 12.39 -6.37 -2.65
CA GLN A 243 11.51 -7.23 -3.45
C GLN A 243 12.00 -7.34 -4.89
N GLY A 244 12.34 -6.22 -5.53
CA GLY A 244 12.84 -6.21 -6.90
C GLY A 244 14.16 -7.00 -7.05
N GLN A 245 15.10 -6.89 -6.09
CA GLN A 245 16.32 -7.69 -6.08
C GLN A 245 16.02 -9.19 -5.98
N ALA A 246 15.15 -9.57 -5.08
CA ALA A 246 14.80 -10.97 -4.89
C ALA A 246 14.08 -11.58 -6.09
N ALA A 247 13.29 -10.80 -6.82
CA ALA A 247 12.64 -11.23 -8.06
C ALA A 247 13.64 -11.40 -9.23
N THR A 248 14.74 -10.64 -9.24
CA THR A 248 15.76 -10.68 -10.31
C THR A 248 16.92 -11.66 -10.04
N ASP A 249 17.06 -12.16 -8.80
CA ASP A 249 18.27 -12.88 -8.33
C ASP A 249 18.39 -14.34 -8.84
N ARG A 250 17.75 -14.66 -9.96
CA ARG A 250 17.96 -15.93 -10.67
C ARG A 250 19.22 -15.91 -11.57
N GLY A 251 20.13 -14.95 -11.40
CA GLY A 251 21.37 -14.91 -12.19
C GLY A 251 22.17 -13.61 -12.17
N ALA A 252 21.74 -12.56 -11.51
CA ALA A 252 22.46 -11.30 -11.41
C ALA A 252 23.07 -11.12 -10.01
N ARG A 253 24.23 -10.44 -9.95
CA ARG A 253 24.97 -10.16 -8.71
C ARG A 253 24.08 -9.33 -7.77
N ALA A 254 23.50 -9.94 -6.74
CA ALA A 254 22.68 -9.28 -5.74
C ALA A 254 23.40 -8.06 -5.17
N ALA A 255 22.73 -6.91 -5.19
CA ALA A 255 23.25 -5.75 -4.47
C ALA A 255 23.30 -6.09 -2.98
N THR A 256 24.41 -5.76 -2.33
CA THR A 256 24.57 -6.02 -0.91
C THR A 256 23.58 -5.19 -0.11
N LEU A 257 23.11 -5.68 1.06
CA LEU A 257 22.28 -4.89 1.98
C LEU A 257 22.91 -3.53 2.32
N ALA A 258 24.25 -3.43 2.31
CA ALA A 258 24.96 -2.17 2.50
C ALA A 258 24.76 -1.22 1.31
N GLY A 259 24.82 -1.72 0.08
CA GLY A 259 24.57 -0.94 -1.13
C GLY A 259 23.11 -0.47 -1.20
N LEU A 260 22.18 -1.35 -0.84
CA LEU A 260 20.76 -1.00 -0.75
C LEU A 260 20.52 0.08 0.33
N ALA A 261 21.11 -0.04 1.51
CA ALA A 261 21.02 0.94 2.57
C ALA A 261 21.49 2.32 2.06
N ALA A 262 22.66 2.40 1.44
CA ALA A 262 23.19 3.64 0.88
C ALA A 262 22.28 4.22 -0.21
N GLY A 263 21.79 3.38 -1.14
CA GLY A 263 20.88 3.79 -2.22
C GLY A 263 19.53 4.28 -1.73
N CYS A 264 19.07 3.83 -0.56
CA CYS A 264 17.81 4.26 0.05
C CYS A 264 17.97 5.40 1.08
N GLY A 265 19.17 5.96 1.27
CA GLY A 265 19.40 7.08 2.18
C GLY A 265 19.53 6.69 3.65
N TYR A 266 19.91 5.45 3.92
CA TYR A 266 20.34 5.01 5.25
C TYR A 266 21.84 5.26 5.44
N TYR A 267 22.24 5.53 6.67
CA TYR A 267 23.64 5.75 6.99
C TYR A 267 24.47 4.48 6.77
N ASP A 268 23.95 3.34 7.22
CA ASP A 268 24.58 2.02 7.07
C ASP A 268 23.51 0.90 7.09
N GLN A 269 23.96 -0.34 6.90
CA GLN A 269 23.12 -1.54 6.97
C GLN A 269 22.47 -1.73 8.36
N ALA A 270 23.15 -1.36 9.44
CA ALA A 270 22.61 -1.50 10.79
C ALA A 270 21.46 -0.52 11.03
N HIS A 271 21.55 0.70 10.48
CA HIS A 271 20.45 1.67 10.51
C HIS A 271 19.24 1.16 9.72
N LEU A 272 19.44 0.65 8.50
CA LEU A 272 18.38 0.00 7.73
C LEU A 272 17.71 -1.13 8.53
N ALA A 273 18.50 -2.03 9.12
CA ALA A 273 17.97 -3.17 9.86
C ALA A 273 17.21 -2.77 11.13
N ARG A 274 17.60 -1.69 11.81
CA ARG A 274 16.85 -1.14 12.95
C ARG A 274 15.51 -0.56 12.51
N GLU A 275 15.50 0.35 11.52
CA GLU A 275 14.24 0.92 11.01
C GLU A 275 13.32 -0.16 10.46
N PHE A 276 13.87 -1.17 9.80
CA PHE A 276 13.07 -2.27 9.27
C PHE A 276 12.39 -3.07 10.41
N ARG A 277 13.10 -3.37 11.51
CA ARG A 277 12.49 -4.02 12.68
C ARG A 277 11.39 -3.15 13.32
N GLU A 278 11.61 -1.84 13.41
CA GLU A 278 10.63 -0.93 13.99
C GLU A 278 9.36 -0.83 13.13
N LEU A 279 9.49 -0.76 11.80
CA LEU A 279 8.37 -0.53 10.89
C LEU A 279 7.72 -1.83 10.39
N ALA A 280 8.47 -2.92 10.28
CA ALA A 280 7.97 -4.22 9.83
C ALA A 280 7.80 -5.25 10.95
N GLY A 281 8.27 -4.96 12.16
CA GLY A 281 8.25 -5.89 13.28
C GLY A 281 9.21 -7.07 13.15
N CYS A 282 10.07 -7.10 12.10
CA CYS A 282 11.05 -8.17 11.87
C CYS A 282 12.23 -7.66 11.03
N PRO A 283 13.37 -8.37 11.00
CA PRO A 283 14.48 -8.04 10.12
C PRO A 283 14.13 -8.19 8.63
N PRO A 284 14.85 -7.49 7.70
CA PRO A 284 14.63 -7.58 6.26
C PRO A 284 14.63 -9.02 5.72
N SER A 285 15.57 -9.87 6.19
CA SER A 285 15.68 -11.26 5.76
C SER A 285 14.50 -12.13 6.18
N VAL A 286 13.95 -11.90 7.37
CA VAL A 286 12.76 -12.61 7.86
C VAL A 286 11.54 -12.20 7.07
N TRP A 287 11.36 -10.89 6.88
CA TRP A 287 10.26 -10.39 6.07
C TRP A 287 10.33 -10.92 4.64
N LEU A 288 11.50 -10.88 4.02
CA LEU A 288 11.69 -11.37 2.67
C LEU A 288 11.34 -12.87 2.56
N ALA A 289 11.74 -13.69 3.55
CA ALA A 289 11.40 -15.11 3.58
C ALA A 289 9.90 -15.36 3.81
N GLU A 290 9.20 -14.51 4.57
CA GLU A 290 7.74 -14.55 4.73
C GLU A 290 7.05 -14.15 3.42
N GLU A 291 7.48 -13.06 2.81
CA GLU A 291 6.92 -12.53 1.56
C GLU A 291 7.15 -13.47 0.38
N PHE A 292 8.34 -14.08 0.25
CA PHE A 292 8.60 -15.06 -0.81
C PHE A 292 7.78 -16.34 -0.66
N ARG A 293 7.46 -16.76 0.53
CA ARG A 293 6.49 -17.85 0.73
C ARG A 293 5.09 -17.45 0.25
N ASN A 294 4.73 -16.18 0.43
CA ASN A 294 3.48 -15.62 -0.04
C ASN A 294 3.52 -15.27 -1.54
N VAL A 295 4.69 -14.85 -2.07
CA VAL A 295 4.94 -14.43 -3.46
C VAL A 295 5.18 -15.62 -4.40
N GLN A 296 5.70 -16.73 -3.93
CA GLN A 296 5.65 -18.00 -4.68
C GLN A 296 4.20 -18.43 -4.93
N SER A 297 3.27 -17.83 -4.21
CA SER A 297 1.83 -17.87 -4.41
C SER A 297 1.27 -16.64 -5.17
N GLY A 298 2.06 -15.79 -5.83
CA GLY A 298 1.56 -14.92 -6.88
C GLY A 298 1.55 -13.41 -6.75
N ALA A 299 2.55 -12.72 -6.20
CA ALA A 299 2.58 -11.25 -6.27
C ALA A 299 3.98 -10.66 -6.53
N ASP A 300 4.34 -10.49 -7.80
CA ASP A 300 5.35 -9.53 -8.20
C ASP A 300 4.72 -8.13 -8.28
N ILE A 301 4.94 -7.32 -7.24
CA ILE A 301 4.64 -5.89 -7.30
C ILE A 301 5.83 -5.25 -8.01
N LEU A 302 5.67 -4.93 -9.29
CA LEU A 302 6.69 -4.27 -10.09
C LEU A 302 6.49 -2.77 -10.17
N ASP A 303 7.64 -2.10 -10.23
CA ASP A 303 7.88 -0.69 -10.43
C ASP A 303 6.96 -0.07 -11.49
N ALA A 304 6.23 0.98 -11.08
CA ALA A 304 5.71 1.97 -11.99
C ALA A 304 6.69 3.16 -11.98
N GLU A 305 7.46 3.32 -13.05
CA GLU A 305 8.11 4.58 -13.41
C GLU A 305 7.07 5.66 -13.77
#